data_34f90402b2fea8d3741823ee848c9781
#
_entry.id   34f90402b2fea8d3741823ee848c9781
#
_cell.length_a   1.000
_cell.length_b   1.000
_cell.length_c   1.000
_cell.angle_alpha   90.00
_cell.angle_beta   90.00
_cell.angle_gamma   90.00
#
_symmetry.space_group_name_H-M   'P 1'
#
loop_
_entity.id
_entity.type
_entity.pdbx_description
1 polymer ?
#
loop_
_entity_poly.entity_id
_entity_poly.type
_entity_poly.pdbx_seq_one_letter_code
_entity_poly.pdbx_strand_id
1 'polypeptide(L)'
;MCPFSQTPAPASEAPGAALPESIVHEERAQLDFSKSMSYGDYLQLNAILTAQKTLSPAHDEMLFIVQHQTSELWMKLMLHELRAAIGHIARDELPPAFKMLARVSKIMEQLVHAWDVLATMTPPEYSAMRPYLGPSSGFQSYQYRCIEFALGNKNAAMLKPHA
;
A
#
# COMPACT_ATOMS: atom_id res chain seq x y z
N MET A 1 -4.80 27.43 15.75
CA MET A 1 -4.48 27.52 17.21
C MET A 1 -4.69 26.14 17.80
N CYS A 2 -3.61 25.45 18.13
CA CYS A 2 -3.67 24.07 18.63
C CYS A 2 -3.82 24.10 20.17
N PRO A 3 -4.80 23.39 20.79
CA PRO A 3 -5.08 23.54 22.24
C PRO A 3 -4.29 22.55 23.12
N PHE A 4 -3.13 22.06 22.72
CA PHE A 4 -2.30 21.14 23.52
C PHE A 4 -0.94 21.76 23.83
N SER A 5 -0.94 22.85 24.57
CA SER A 5 0.25 23.41 25.21
C SER A 5 0.04 23.45 26.73
N GLN A 6 0.25 22.30 27.38
CA GLN A 6 0.52 22.25 28.81
C GLN A 6 1.79 21.42 29.01
N THR A 7 2.86 22.13 29.36
CA THR A 7 4.13 21.57 29.77
C THR A 7 3.98 20.95 31.16
N PRO A 8 4.22 19.67 31.39
CA PRO A 8 4.33 19.15 32.76
C PRO A 8 5.68 19.50 33.37
N ALA A 9 5.65 19.82 34.68
CA ALA A 9 6.81 20.13 35.50
C ALA A 9 7.79 18.93 35.56
N PRO A 10 9.11 19.17 35.79
CA PRO A 10 10.11 18.13 35.82
C PRO A 10 9.93 17.21 37.03
N ALA A 11 9.76 15.90 36.74
CA ALA A 11 9.82 14.86 37.77
C ALA A 11 11.28 14.65 38.19
N SER A 12 11.52 14.49 39.51
CA SER A 12 12.81 14.25 40.12
C SER A 12 13.48 12.97 39.59
N GLU A 13 14.75 13.11 39.21
CA GLU A 13 15.59 11.99 38.79
C GLU A 13 15.80 10.99 39.94
N ALA A 14 15.42 9.75 39.74
CA ALA A 14 15.90 8.61 40.52
C ALA A 14 17.16 8.04 39.86
N PRO A 15 18.18 7.57 40.62
CA PRO A 15 19.46 7.17 40.05
C PRO A 15 19.35 5.93 39.14
N GLY A 16 20.00 6.05 37.98
CA GLY A 16 19.93 5.16 36.84
C GLY A 16 20.18 3.67 37.12
N ALA A 17 19.20 2.88 36.73
CA ALA A 17 19.45 1.50 36.39
C ALA A 17 19.99 1.47 34.94
N ALA A 18 21.20 0.91 34.76
CA ALA A 18 21.78 0.69 33.44
C ALA A 18 20.83 -0.19 32.62
N LEU A 19 20.47 0.26 31.42
CA LEU A 19 19.67 -0.53 30.47
C LEU A 19 20.42 -1.79 30.03
N PRO A 20 19.75 -2.93 29.89
CA PRO A 20 20.41 -4.17 29.46
C PRO A 20 21.06 -4.00 28.09
N GLU A 21 22.26 -4.56 27.89
CA GLU A 21 23.08 -4.46 26.67
C GLU A 21 22.36 -4.88 25.38
N SER A 22 21.29 -5.66 25.47
CA SER A 22 20.46 -6.06 24.31
C SER A 22 19.68 -4.89 23.67
N ILE A 23 19.45 -3.79 24.39
CA ILE A 23 18.78 -2.59 23.86
C ILE A 23 19.77 -1.67 23.14
N VAL A 24 21.07 -1.76 23.46
CA VAL A 24 22.12 -0.91 22.89
C VAL A 24 22.43 -1.25 21.43
N HIS A 25 22.04 -2.43 20.94
CA HIS A 25 22.29 -2.85 19.55
C HIS A 25 21.29 -2.31 18.52
N GLU A 26 20.11 -1.84 18.92
CA GLU A 26 19.14 -1.25 17.99
C GLU A 26 19.39 0.22 17.66
N GLU A 27 20.21 0.93 18.46
CA GLU A 27 20.50 2.36 18.28
C GLU A 27 21.57 2.69 17.23
N ARG A 28 22.03 1.72 16.43
CA ARG A 28 22.98 1.97 15.32
C ARG A 28 22.29 2.24 13.99
N ALA A 29 21.08 2.77 13.98
CA ALA A 29 20.51 3.31 12.76
C ALA A 29 21.37 4.48 12.29
N GLN A 30 21.89 4.41 11.08
CA GLN A 30 22.62 5.52 10.48
C GLN A 30 21.66 6.70 10.34
N LEU A 31 21.97 7.83 10.98
CA LEU A 31 21.15 9.04 10.97
C LEU A 31 21.71 10.12 10.05
N ASP A 32 22.96 10.00 9.59
CA ASP A 32 23.55 10.91 8.60
C ASP A 32 23.48 10.28 7.20
N PHE A 33 22.61 10.82 6.38
CA PHE A 33 22.38 10.41 4.98
C PHE A 33 22.93 11.42 3.98
N SER A 34 23.73 12.40 4.38
CA SER A 34 24.29 13.43 3.49
C SER A 34 25.12 12.86 2.33
N LYS A 35 25.63 11.63 2.47
CA LYS A 35 26.47 10.91 1.48
C LYS A 35 25.92 9.55 1.08
N SER A 36 24.69 9.19 1.51
CA SER A 36 24.10 7.88 1.25
C SER A 36 22.60 8.02 0.99
N MET A 37 22.04 7.08 0.21
CA MET A 37 20.60 7.01 -0.06
C MET A 37 19.82 6.81 1.23
N SER A 38 18.87 7.71 1.52
CA SER A 38 17.96 7.57 2.66
C SER A 38 16.84 6.57 2.37
N TYR A 39 16.15 6.10 3.41
CA TYR A 39 14.95 5.28 3.30
C TYR A 39 13.87 5.96 2.42
N GLY A 40 13.68 7.26 2.61
CA GLY A 40 12.71 8.04 1.83
C GLY A 40 13.09 8.14 0.36
N ASP A 41 14.39 8.30 0.05
CA ASP A 41 14.90 8.36 -1.32
C ASP A 41 14.76 7.01 -2.02
N TYR A 42 15.13 5.92 -1.34
CA TYR A 42 15.00 4.58 -1.90
C TYR A 42 13.55 4.23 -2.25
N LEU A 43 12.63 4.52 -1.36
CA LEU A 43 11.20 4.22 -1.56
C LEU A 43 10.45 5.30 -2.35
N GLN A 44 11.09 6.42 -2.68
CA GLN A 44 10.45 7.58 -3.32
C GLN A 44 9.22 8.07 -2.53
N LEU A 45 9.34 8.11 -1.19
CA LEU A 45 8.21 8.39 -0.30
C LEU A 45 7.59 9.74 -0.57
N ASN A 46 8.38 10.75 -0.92
CA ASN A 46 7.85 12.07 -1.24
C ASN A 46 6.85 11.99 -2.40
N ALA A 47 7.17 11.25 -3.47
CA ALA A 47 6.27 11.09 -4.61
C ALA A 47 5.00 10.30 -4.22
N ILE A 48 5.13 9.23 -3.43
CA ILE A 48 4.01 8.37 -3.04
C ILE A 48 3.08 9.10 -2.06
N LEU A 49 3.63 9.76 -1.02
CA LEU A 49 2.85 10.40 0.05
C LEU A 49 2.29 11.78 -0.31
N THR A 50 2.62 12.31 -1.47
CA THR A 50 2.05 13.56 -2.02
C THR A 50 1.10 13.32 -3.19
N ALA A 51 0.85 12.06 -3.55
CA ALA A 51 -0.03 11.68 -4.65
C ALA A 51 -1.53 11.69 -4.30
N GLN A 52 -1.90 11.88 -3.04
CA GLN A 52 -3.28 11.92 -2.57
C GLN A 52 -3.85 13.34 -2.74
N LYS A 53 -4.75 13.51 -3.70
CA LYS A 53 -5.41 14.78 -3.98
C LYS A 53 -6.92 14.60 -3.89
N THR A 54 -7.52 15.11 -2.81
CA THR A 54 -8.96 15.10 -2.61
C THR A 54 -9.65 16.13 -3.52
N LEU A 55 -10.81 15.78 -4.04
CA LEU A 55 -11.64 16.63 -4.90
C LEU A 55 -12.86 17.18 -4.15
N SER A 56 -13.27 16.51 -3.08
CA SER A 56 -14.42 16.90 -2.25
C SER A 56 -13.96 17.37 -0.86
N PRO A 57 -14.85 18.03 -0.08
CA PRO A 57 -14.59 18.36 1.31
C PRO A 57 -14.79 17.19 2.28
N ALA A 58 -15.16 15.99 1.79
CA ALA A 58 -15.43 14.83 2.61
C ALA A 58 -14.13 14.26 3.22
N HIS A 59 -14.12 14.04 4.54
CA HIS A 59 -12.97 13.49 5.26
C HIS A 59 -12.54 12.12 4.70
N ASP A 60 -13.51 11.27 4.41
CA ASP A 60 -13.29 9.87 4.01
C ASP A 60 -12.81 9.71 2.56
N GLU A 61 -12.75 10.79 1.78
CA GLU A 61 -12.14 10.73 0.46
C GLU A 61 -10.65 10.37 0.53
N MET A 62 -9.95 10.78 1.57
CA MET A 62 -8.55 10.38 1.81
C MET A 62 -8.45 8.86 2.03
N LEU A 63 -9.34 8.28 2.86
CA LEU A 63 -9.45 6.84 3.04
C LEU A 63 -9.65 6.14 1.69
N PHE A 64 -10.60 6.63 0.89
CA PHE A 64 -10.92 6.05 -0.42
C PHE A 64 -9.71 6.08 -1.37
N ILE A 65 -9.01 7.20 -1.46
CA ILE A 65 -7.83 7.36 -2.31
C ILE A 65 -6.71 6.42 -1.86
N VAL A 66 -6.33 6.46 -0.58
CA VAL A 66 -5.21 5.67 -0.05
C VAL A 66 -5.50 4.18 -0.20
N GLN A 67 -6.73 3.75 0.08
CA GLN A 67 -7.14 2.36 -0.08
C GLN A 67 -6.97 1.87 -1.52
N HIS A 68 -7.40 2.65 -2.50
CA HIS A 68 -7.25 2.28 -3.92
C HIS A 68 -5.80 2.33 -4.38
N GLN A 69 -5.02 3.34 -3.97
CA GLN A 69 -3.60 3.42 -4.30
C GLN A 69 -2.81 2.25 -3.70
N THR A 70 -3.10 1.86 -2.48
CA THR A 70 -2.47 0.70 -1.83
C THR A 70 -2.82 -0.59 -2.56
N SER A 71 -4.07 -0.75 -2.97
CA SER A 71 -4.51 -1.90 -3.78
C SER A 71 -3.78 -1.96 -5.13
N GLU A 72 -3.61 -0.82 -5.80
CA GLU A 72 -2.87 -0.74 -7.06
C GLU A 72 -1.37 -1.09 -6.87
N LEU A 73 -0.75 -0.70 -5.74
CA LEU A 73 0.63 -1.09 -5.42
C LEU A 73 0.74 -2.60 -5.16
N TRP A 74 -0.20 -3.21 -4.45
CA TRP A 74 -0.26 -4.66 -4.28
C TRP A 74 -0.47 -5.39 -5.61
N MET A 75 -1.36 -4.88 -6.46
CA MET A 75 -1.58 -5.45 -7.80
C MET A 75 -0.33 -5.34 -8.69
N LYS A 76 0.43 -4.25 -8.58
CA LYS A 76 1.73 -4.11 -9.27
C LYS A 76 2.71 -5.20 -8.87
N LEU A 77 2.85 -5.47 -7.56
CA LEU A 77 3.70 -6.54 -7.06
C LEU A 77 3.18 -7.91 -7.50
N MET A 78 1.87 -8.13 -7.44
CA MET A 78 1.25 -9.39 -7.90
C MET A 78 1.55 -9.67 -9.38
N LEU A 79 1.44 -8.66 -10.25
CA LEU A 79 1.77 -8.80 -11.67
C LEU A 79 3.26 -9.10 -11.89
N HIS A 80 4.14 -8.51 -11.08
CA HIS A 80 5.57 -8.81 -11.12
C HIS A 80 5.83 -10.28 -10.83
N GLU A 81 5.25 -10.81 -9.75
CA GLU A 81 5.41 -12.21 -9.34
C GLU A 81 4.75 -13.18 -10.34
N LEU A 82 3.55 -12.87 -10.84
CA LEU A 82 2.85 -13.70 -11.84
C LEU A 82 3.65 -13.81 -13.14
N ARG A 83 4.19 -12.71 -13.65
CA ARG A 83 5.03 -12.73 -14.87
C ARG A 83 6.27 -13.60 -14.69
N ALA A 84 6.93 -13.49 -13.54
CA ALA A 84 8.10 -14.30 -13.24
C ALA A 84 7.71 -15.78 -13.07
N ALA A 85 6.62 -16.11 -12.39
CA ALA A 85 6.12 -17.48 -12.24
C ALA A 85 5.79 -18.11 -13.61
N ILE A 86 5.09 -17.40 -14.49
CA ILE A 86 4.79 -17.86 -15.86
C ILE A 86 6.08 -18.15 -16.62
N GLY A 87 7.09 -17.27 -16.52
CA GLY A 87 8.39 -17.48 -17.16
C GLY A 87 9.13 -18.71 -16.62
N HIS A 88 9.07 -18.99 -15.33
CA HIS A 88 9.65 -20.21 -14.75
C HIS A 88 8.90 -21.47 -15.18
N ILE A 89 7.57 -21.44 -15.18
CA ILE A 89 6.74 -22.58 -15.66
C ILE A 89 7.06 -22.90 -17.12
N ALA A 90 7.20 -21.89 -17.97
CA ALA A 90 7.53 -22.09 -19.38
C ALA A 90 8.91 -22.74 -19.59
N ARG A 91 9.80 -22.72 -18.61
CA ARG A 91 11.11 -23.37 -18.60
C ARG A 91 11.15 -24.65 -17.77
N ASP A 92 10.01 -25.12 -17.28
CA ASP A 92 9.89 -26.30 -16.38
C ASP A 92 10.64 -26.12 -15.03
N GLU A 93 10.80 -24.88 -14.58
CA GLU A 93 11.46 -24.52 -13.32
C GLU A 93 10.40 -24.36 -12.20
N LEU A 94 9.80 -25.46 -11.75
CA LEU A 94 8.63 -25.42 -10.86
C LEU A 94 8.92 -24.89 -9.44
N PRO A 95 10.04 -25.21 -8.75
CA PRO A 95 10.28 -24.74 -7.39
C PRO A 95 10.25 -23.20 -7.24
N PRO A 96 10.96 -22.41 -8.07
CA PRO A 96 10.85 -20.94 -8.00
C PRO A 96 9.46 -20.43 -8.37
N ALA A 97 8.77 -21.07 -9.34
CA ALA A 97 7.40 -20.70 -9.70
C ALA A 97 6.44 -20.84 -8.51
N PHE A 98 6.50 -21.96 -7.77
CA PHE A 98 5.66 -22.17 -6.58
C PHE A 98 5.93 -21.15 -5.47
N LYS A 99 7.18 -20.73 -5.26
CA LYS A 99 7.51 -19.67 -4.31
C LYS A 99 6.84 -18.35 -4.69
N MET A 100 6.84 -17.99 -5.97
CA MET A 100 6.19 -16.77 -6.47
C MET A 100 4.67 -16.86 -6.35
N LEU A 101 4.06 -17.98 -6.69
CA LEU A 101 2.62 -18.22 -6.55
C LEU A 101 2.18 -18.18 -5.07
N ALA A 102 2.99 -18.70 -4.15
CA ALA A 102 2.73 -18.57 -2.71
C ALA A 102 2.73 -17.10 -2.27
N ARG A 103 3.62 -16.26 -2.83
CA ARG A 103 3.62 -14.81 -2.57
C ARG A 103 2.38 -14.14 -3.17
N VAL A 104 1.98 -14.51 -4.39
CA VAL A 104 0.72 -14.04 -5.00
C VAL A 104 -0.48 -14.32 -4.10
N SER A 105 -0.56 -15.52 -3.49
CA SER A 105 -1.60 -15.86 -2.52
C SER A 105 -1.59 -14.91 -1.32
N LYS A 106 -0.41 -14.60 -0.77
CA LYS A 106 -0.30 -13.67 0.38
C LYS A 106 -0.65 -12.22 0.01
N ILE A 107 -0.35 -11.79 -1.21
CA ILE A 107 -0.79 -10.48 -1.69
C ILE A 107 -2.32 -10.45 -1.85
N MET A 108 -2.92 -11.52 -2.34
CA MET A 108 -4.38 -11.63 -2.45
C MET A 108 -5.06 -11.52 -1.08
N GLU A 109 -4.50 -12.16 -0.04
CA GLU A 109 -4.99 -12.00 1.33
C GLU A 109 -4.98 -10.53 1.78
N GLN A 110 -3.93 -9.76 1.45
CA GLN A 110 -3.87 -8.32 1.77
C GLN A 110 -4.95 -7.52 1.02
N LEU A 111 -5.18 -7.82 -0.25
CA LEU A 111 -6.24 -7.18 -1.03
C LEU A 111 -7.63 -7.47 -0.46
N VAL A 112 -7.86 -8.67 0.07
CA VAL A 112 -9.12 -9.04 0.74
C VAL A 112 -9.25 -8.30 2.06
N HIS A 113 -8.24 -8.33 2.92
CA HIS A 113 -8.27 -7.64 4.23
C HIS A 113 -8.39 -6.11 4.09
N ALA A 114 -7.91 -5.56 3.01
CA ALA A 114 -8.04 -4.13 2.74
C ALA A 114 -9.50 -3.66 2.69
N TRP A 115 -10.45 -4.54 2.37
CA TRP A 115 -11.89 -4.26 2.42
C TRP A 115 -12.41 -3.99 3.84
N ASP A 116 -11.78 -4.56 4.87
CA ASP A 116 -12.17 -4.30 6.26
C ASP A 116 -11.98 -2.83 6.63
N VAL A 117 -10.91 -2.21 6.11
CA VAL A 117 -10.67 -0.76 6.29
C VAL A 117 -11.67 0.05 5.49
N LEU A 118 -11.90 -0.30 4.22
CA LEU A 118 -12.86 0.42 3.37
C LEU A 118 -14.30 0.31 3.89
N ALA A 119 -14.65 -0.83 4.49
CA ALA A 119 -15.97 -1.09 5.06
C ALA A 119 -16.29 -0.21 6.30
N THR A 120 -15.30 0.49 6.86
CA THR A 120 -15.55 1.51 7.90
C THR A 120 -16.24 2.76 7.35
N MET A 121 -16.18 2.99 6.03
CA MET A 121 -16.91 4.06 5.37
C MET A 121 -18.39 3.69 5.22
N THR A 122 -19.27 4.54 5.71
CA THR A 122 -20.71 4.34 5.62
C THR A 122 -21.26 4.75 4.24
N PRO A 123 -22.44 4.23 3.81
CA PRO A 123 -23.06 4.64 2.56
C PRO A 123 -23.32 6.15 2.43
N PRO A 124 -23.75 6.89 3.48
CA PRO A 124 -23.86 8.34 3.42
C PRO A 124 -22.55 9.06 3.16
N GLU A 125 -21.44 8.64 3.80
CA GLU A 125 -20.10 9.21 3.60
C GLU A 125 -19.62 9.01 2.16
N TYR A 126 -19.78 7.80 1.61
CA TYR A 126 -19.51 7.53 0.20
C TYR A 126 -20.37 8.39 -0.71
N SER A 127 -21.67 8.52 -0.42
CA SER A 127 -22.61 9.30 -1.25
C SER A 127 -22.27 10.79 -1.27
N ALA A 128 -21.68 11.33 -0.20
CA ALA A 128 -21.24 12.72 -0.13
C ALA A 128 -20.10 13.03 -1.10
N MET A 129 -19.16 12.09 -1.33
CA MET A 129 -18.05 12.30 -2.26
C MET A 129 -18.32 11.80 -3.68
N ARG A 130 -19.25 10.86 -3.87
CA ARG A 130 -19.52 10.20 -5.16
C ARG A 130 -19.70 11.16 -6.35
N PRO A 131 -20.42 12.31 -6.23
CA PRO A 131 -20.58 13.26 -7.32
C PRO A 131 -19.26 13.84 -7.84
N TYR A 132 -18.24 13.96 -7.00
CA TYR A 132 -16.91 14.50 -7.36
C TYR A 132 -16.06 13.50 -8.15
N LEU A 133 -16.35 12.21 -8.03
CA LEU A 133 -15.58 11.15 -8.70
C LEU A 133 -15.95 11.00 -10.19
N GLY A 134 -17.06 11.61 -10.63
CA GLY A 134 -17.52 11.51 -12.03
C GLY A 134 -17.74 10.06 -12.48
N PRO A 135 -17.31 9.69 -13.70
CA PRO A 135 -17.46 8.33 -14.23
C PRO A 135 -16.38 7.36 -13.77
N SER A 136 -15.46 7.78 -12.89
CA SER A 136 -14.37 6.90 -12.43
C SER A 136 -14.90 5.70 -11.64
N SER A 137 -14.27 4.54 -11.86
CA SER A 137 -14.66 3.26 -11.28
C SER A 137 -13.45 2.34 -11.18
N GLY A 138 -13.37 1.54 -10.11
CA GLY A 138 -12.36 0.49 -9.95
C GLY A 138 -12.38 -0.56 -11.07
N PHE A 139 -13.50 -0.71 -11.79
CA PHE A 139 -13.57 -1.56 -13.00
C PHE A 139 -12.64 -1.09 -14.13
N GLN A 140 -12.15 0.14 -14.08
CA GLN A 140 -11.21 0.70 -15.03
C GLN A 140 -9.74 0.39 -14.68
N SER A 141 -9.46 -0.33 -13.57
CA SER A 141 -8.10 -0.71 -13.23
C SER A 141 -7.50 -1.60 -14.31
N TYR A 142 -6.49 -1.09 -14.99
CA TYR A 142 -5.71 -1.82 -15.98
C TYR A 142 -4.96 -3.00 -15.33
N GLN A 143 -4.39 -2.80 -14.14
CA GLN A 143 -3.65 -3.84 -13.43
C GLN A 143 -4.56 -5.00 -13.03
N TYR A 144 -5.77 -4.71 -12.57
CA TYR A 144 -6.75 -5.75 -12.25
C TYR A 144 -7.08 -6.62 -13.48
N ARG A 145 -7.31 -6.00 -14.64
CA ARG A 145 -7.53 -6.74 -15.91
C ARG A 145 -6.33 -7.61 -16.28
N CYS A 146 -5.11 -7.08 -16.16
CA CYS A 146 -3.90 -7.85 -16.43
C CYS A 146 -3.76 -9.07 -15.51
N ILE A 147 -4.13 -8.95 -14.23
CA ILE A 147 -4.12 -10.07 -13.28
C ILE A 147 -5.14 -11.13 -13.71
N GLU A 148 -6.38 -10.73 -14.02
CA GLU A 148 -7.40 -11.67 -14.49
C GLU A 148 -6.95 -12.46 -15.72
N PHE A 149 -6.37 -11.80 -16.71
CA PHE A 149 -5.85 -12.47 -17.91
C PHE A 149 -4.66 -13.38 -17.59
N ALA A 150 -3.74 -12.95 -16.72
CA ALA A 150 -2.62 -13.78 -16.30
C ALA A 150 -3.08 -15.06 -15.56
N LEU A 151 -4.21 -14.99 -14.85
CA LEU A 151 -4.84 -16.11 -14.17
C LEU A 151 -5.81 -16.92 -15.06
N GLY A 152 -5.89 -16.58 -16.35
CA GLY A 152 -6.60 -17.40 -17.34
C GLY A 152 -7.99 -16.91 -17.75
N ASN A 153 -8.41 -15.69 -17.34
CA ASN A 153 -9.64 -15.11 -17.88
C ASN A 153 -9.50 -14.88 -19.40
N LYS A 154 -10.44 -15.40 -20.18
CA LYS A 154 -10.45 -15.29 -21.66
C LYS A 154 -11.57 -14.41 -22.19
N ASN A 155 -12.24 -13.63 -21.33
CA ASN A 155 -13.35 -12.78 -21.73
C ASN A 155 -12.84 -11.49 -22.41
N ALA A 156 -12.82 -11.49 -23.75
CA ALA A 156 -12.39 -10.33 -24.54
C ALA A 156 -13.22 -9.05 -24.31
N ALA A 157 -14.44 -9.16 -23.79
CA ALA A 157 -15.26 -7.98 -23.48
C ALA A 157 -14.63 -7.12 -22.35
N MET A 158 -13.77 -7.71 -21.51
CA MET A 158 -13.06 -7.00 -20.45
C MET A 158 -11.97 -6.04 -20.96
N LEU A 159 -11.62 -6.10 -22.25
CA LEU A 159 -10.68 -5.16 -22.89
C LEU A 159 -11.34 -3.83 -23.30
N LYS A 160 -12.67 -3.79 -23.48
CA LYS A 160 -13.38 -2.61 -23.97
C LYS A 160 -13.12 -1.31 -23.18
N PRO A 161 -13.02 -1.31 -21.85
CA PRO A 161 -12.72 -0.09 -21.09
C PRO A 161 -11.31 0.48 -21.33
N HIS A 162 -10.43 -0.28 -21.98
CA HIS A 162 -9.01 0.04 -22.18
C HIS A 162 -8.63 0.16 -23.68
N ALA A 163 -9.59 0.06 -24.58
CA ALA A 163 -9.42 0.17 -26.04
C ALA A 163 -9.42 1.62 -26.51
#